data_01e119b0945d64f0a467569c9b298c78
#
_entry.id   01e119b0945d64f0a467569c9b298c78
#
_cell.length_a   1.000
_cell.length_b   1.000
_cell.length_c   1.000
_cell.angle_alpha   90.00
_cell.angle_beta   90.00
_cell.angle_gamma   90.00
#
_symmetry.space_group_name_H-M   'P 1'
#
loop_
_entity.id
_entity.type
_entity.pdbx_description
1 polymer ?
#
loop_
_entity_poly.entity_id
_entity_poly.type
_entity_poly.pdbx_seq_one_letter_code
_entity_poly.pdbx_strand_id
1 'polypeptide(L)'
;MPTELFDSAACALAVTTQDGTILQANARFSDWLGFSNAELCGQRFQDLLTIGGRIFHQTHLAPMLRMHGSVTEVKLDMLHHDGHKVTVLLNGNKREQAGAVVHDLALFGTTDRDKYERELLNARNLAEALLQEKTATELALQRAQAELSEAYAIAQRRALFAEQMVAIVSHDLKNPLTAIRMASDFLHRGERTAKERQLLGHIGQSSERAQRMIADLLDFTQARVGQGISIKAAPLDLHDVIHRTVDELRVAFPKATLKHHAQGAGDACLDADRVHQIIGNLVANSVAYGDLQRPITITSQLDNGACEVAVHNYGAVIPEALLAVLFEPMTRGTDQGSDVRSVGLGLYIVRELAKVHGGDVAVRSCATDGTTFTVKFQNR
;
A
#
# COMPACT_ATOMS: atom_id res chain seq x y z
N MET A 1 10.73 16.71 77.47
CA MET A 1 10.36 15.54 76.66
C MET A 1 9.00 15.64 75.97
N PRO A 2 7.87 16.11 76.53
CA PRO A 2 6.65 16.24 75.75
C PRO A 2 6.71 17.29 74.62
N THR A 3 7.48 18.36 74.81
CA THR A 3 7.60 19.46 73.82
C THR A 3 8.41 19.08 72.57
N GLU A 4 9.46 18.29 72.72
CA GLU A 4 10.28 17.87 71.58
C GLU A 4 9.54 16.95 70.59
N LEU A 5 8.70 16.04 71.09
CA LEU A 5 7.88 15.17 70.25
C LEU A 5 6.79 15.95 69.48
N PHE A 6 6.27 17.01 70.08
CA PHE A 6 5.26 17.87 69.45
C PHE A 6 5.85 18.66 68.29
N ASP A 7 7.05 19.24 68.52
CA ASP A 7 7.74 20.05 67.49
C ASP A 7 8.33 19.19 66.35
N SER A 8 8.74 17.95 66.63
CA SER A 8 9.35 17.05 65.65
C SER A 8 8.32 16.23 64.84
N ALA A 9 7.02 16.42 65.12
CA ALA A 9 5.95 15.68 64.41
C ALA A 9 5.94 15.96 62.92
N ALA A 10 5.73 14.92 62.10
CA ALA A 10 5.72 15.01 60.61
C ALA A 10 4.48 15.74 60.08
N CYS A 11 3.44 15.98 60.90
CA CYS A 11 2.22 16.72 60.52
C CYS A 11 2.14 18.05 61.31
N ALA A 12 1.39 18.96 60.81
CA ALA A 12 1.12 20.23 61.48
C ALA A 12 0.18 19.96 62.68
N LEU A 13 0.58 20.38 63.87
CA LEU A 13 -0.14 20.20 65.13
C LEU A 13 -0.49 21.54 65.73
N ALA A 14 -1.73 21.64 66.27
CA ALA A 14 -2.12 22.79 67.08
C ALA A 14 -2.97 22.33 68.24
N VAL A 15 -2.83 23.00 69.38
CA VAL A 15 -3.72 22.83 70.56
C VAL A 15 -4.52 24.11 70.69
N THR A 16 -5.85 23.99 70.75
CA THR A 16 -6.74 25.16 70.86
C THR A 16 -7.65 25.02 72.06
N THR A 17 -8.09 26.15 72.58
CA THR A 17 -9.22 26.18 73.55
C THR A 17 -10.53 25.81 72.92
N GLN A 18 -11.60 25.65 73.70
CA GLN A 18 -12.92 25.32 73.19
C GLN A 18 -13.54 26.41 72.27
N ASP A 19 -13.13 27.66 72.42
CA ASP A 19 -13.55 28.77 71.52
C ASP A 19 -12.66 28.91 70.26
N GLY A 20 -11.61 28.05 70.12
CA GLY A 20 -10.73 27.98 68.99
C GLY A 20 -9.47 28.81 69.10
N THR A 21 -9.18 29.42 70.29
CA THR A 21 -7.93 30.17 70.51
C THR A 21 -6.75 29.19 70.54
N ILE A 22 -5.72 29.42 69.73
CA ILE A 22 -4.53 28.61 69.62
C ILE A 22 -3.66 28.82 70.85
N LEU A 23 -3.47 27.75 71.61
CA LEU A 23 -2.59 27.73 72.78
C LEU A 23 -1.13 27.37 72.42
N GLN A 24 -1.00 26.44 71.47
CA GLN A 24 0.29 25.97 71.02
C GLN A 24 0.19 25.50 69.59
N ALA A 25 1.19 25.77 68.77
CA ALA A 25 1.38 25.24 67.42
C ALA A 25 2.81 24.71 67.30
N ASN A 26 3.02 23.62 66.51
CA ASN A 26 4.34 23.11 66.27
C ASN A 26 5.01 23.81 65.07
N ALA A 27 6.33 23.58 64.90
CA ALA A 27 7.09 24.19 63.84
C ALA A 27 6.48 23.90 62.46
N ARG A 28 5.93 22.71 62.21
CA ARG A 28 5.28 22.32 60.96
C ARG A 28 4.02 23.15 60.64
N PHE A 29 3.25 23.49 61.66
CA PHE A 29 2.06 24.33 61.51
C PHE A 29 2.44 25.77 61.12
N SER A 30 3.52 26.28 61.74
CA SER A 30 4.11 27.58 61.42
C SER A 30 4.66 27.63 59.96
N ASP A 31 5.45 26.61 59.59
CA ASP A 31 6.02 26.52 58.23
C ASP A 31 4.95 26.45 57.13
N TRP A 32 3.86 25.71 57.34
CA TRP A 32 2.81 25.53 56.33
C TRP A 32 1.95 26.76 56.13
N LEU A 33 1.77 27.58 57.15
CA LEU A 33 0.95 28.79 57.05
C LEU A 33 1.74 30.06 56.98
N GLY A 34 3.07 30.01 57.11
CA GLY A 34 3.95 31.15 57.02
C GLY A 34 3.84 32.13 58.16
N PHE A 35 3.28 31.74 59.29
CA PHE A 35 3.19 32.55 60.52
C PHE A 35 4.24 32.09 61.53
N SER A 36 4.81 33.02 62.28
CA SER A 36 5.62 32.65 63.41
C SER A 36 4.76 32.06 64.56
N ASN A 37 5.34 31.20 65.39
CA ASN A 37 4.62 30.61 66.55
C ASN A 37 4.11 31.68 67.53
N ALA A 38 4.81 32.81 67.64
CA ALA A 38 4.40 33.95 68.46
C ALA A 38 3.15 34.65 67.92
N GLU A 39 2.98 34.70 66.58
CA GLU A 39 1.82 35.28 65.93
C GLU A 39 0.61 34.31 66.00
N LEU A 40 0.83 33.02 65.95
CA LEU A 40 -0.20 32.02 66.00
C LEU A 40 -0.85 31.85 67.38
N CYS A 41 -0.03 31.90 68.46
CA CYS A 41 -0.49 31.78 69.80
C CYS A 41 -1.37 32.96 70.20
N GLY A 42 -2.61 32.69 70.64
CA GLY A 42 -3.62 33.68 70.97
C GLY A 42 -4.56 34.08 69.84
N GLN A 43 -4.21 33.73 68.57
CA GLN A 43 -5.16 33.85 67.45
C GLN A 43 -6.23 32.79 67.49
N ARG A 44 -7.37 33.06 66.87
CA ARG A 44 -8.40 32.02 66.70
C ARG A 44 -8.13 31.18 65.47
N PHE A 45 -8.18 29.87 65.59
CA PHE A 45 -7.98 28.92 64.48
C PHE A 45 -8.89 29.22 63.29
N GLN A 46 -10.15 29.65 63.54
CA GLN A 46 -11.06 30.01 62.48
C GLN A 46 -10.66 31.24 61.68
N ASP A 47 -9.81 32.13 62.22
CA ASP A 47 -9.33 33.32 61.49
C ASP A 47 -8.26 32.97 60.46
N LEU A 48 -7.63 31.82 60.60
CA LEU A 48 -6.74 31.21 59.61
C LEU A 48 -7.46 30.48 58.47
N LEU A 49 -8.79 30.39 58.49
CA LEU A 49 -9.58 29.72 57.49
C LEU A 49 -10.08 30.70 56.44
N THR A 50 -10.30 30.20 55.21
CA THR A 50 -11.06 30.92 54.18
C THR A 50 -12.50 31.20 54.64
N ILE A 51 -13.22 32.11 53.98
CA ILE A 51 -14.59 32.45 54.34
C ILE A 51 -15.47 31.17 54.38
N GLY A 52 -15.35 30.27 53.39
CA GLY A 52 -16.07 29.01 53.36
C GLY A 52 -15.64 28.08 54.48
N GLY A 53 -14.34 28.04 54.82
CA GLY A 53 -13.78 27.27 55.91
C GLY A 53 -14.30 27.74 57.28
N ARG A 54 -14.46 29.06 57.48
CA ARG A 54 -15.03 29.64 58.74
C ARG A 54 -16.46 29.22 58.92
N ILE A 55 -17.29 29.33 57.86
CA ILE A 55 -18.68 28.90 57.91
C ILE A 55 -18.74 27.41 58.26
N PHE A 56 -17.97 26.58 57.59
CA PHE A 56 -17.93 25.14 57.87
C PHE A 56 -17.44 24.83 59.25
N HIS A 57 -16.41 25.52 59.75
CA HIS A 57 -15.93 25.39 61.11
C HIS A 57 -17.03 25.66 62.14
N GLN A 58 -17.77 26.77 61.98
CA GLN A 58 -18.84 27.15 62.93
C GLN A 58 -20.05 26.23 62.86
N THR A 59 -20.42 25.77 61.65
CA THR A 59 -21.68 24.99 61.47
C THR A 59 -21.47 23.49 61.68
N HIS A 60 -20.25 22.95 61.42
CA HIS A 60 -19.99 21.53 61.44
C HIS A 60 -18.85 21.14 62.37
N LEU A 61 -17.63 21.67 62.16
CA LEU A 61 -16.44 21.19 62.86
C LEU A 61 -16.47 21.40 64.38
N ALA A 62 -16.78 22.62 64.83
CA ALA A 62 -16.83 22.96 66.26
C ALA A 62 -18.03 22.25 67.00
N PRO A 63 -19.25 22.12 66.41
CA PRO A 63 -20.28 21.30 66.99
C PRO A 63 -19.92 19.81 67.05
N MET A 64 -19.31 19.21 66.01
CA MET A 64 -18.87 17.82 66.00
C MET A 64 -17.82 17.53 67.11
N LEU A 65 -16.81 18.35 67.24
CA LEU A 65 -15.82 18.24 68.32
C LEU A 65 -16.46 18.33 69.69
N ARG A 66 -17.44 19.22 69.90
CA ARG A 66 -18.16 19.35 71.16
C ARG A 66 -19.03 18.13 71.49
N MET A 67 -19.80 17.61 70.49
CA MET A 67 -20.77 16.54 70.70
C MET A 67 -20.13 15.15 70.66
N HIS A 68 -19.24 14.90 69.73
CA HIS A 68 -18.65 13.56 69.47
C HIS A 68 -17.25 13.41 70.07
N GLY A 69 -16.60 14.50 70.43
CA GLY A 69 -15.27 14.49 71.03
C GLY A 69 -14.14 14.29 70.04
N SER A 70 -14.44 13.92 68.79
CA SER A 70 -13.44 13.76 67.72
C SER A 70 -14.00 14.04 66.34
N VAL A 71 -13.11 14.40 65.42
CA VAL A 71 -13.35 14.52 63.97
C VAL A 71 -12.17 13.95 63.22
N THR A 72 -12.44 13.31 62.08
CA THR A 72 -11.43 12.70 61.23
C THR A 72 -11.61 13.10 59.80
N GLU A 73 -10.48 13.33 59.06
CA GLU A 73 -10.40 13.58 57.60
C GLU A 73 -11.27 14.74 57.11
N VAL A 74 -11.41 15.78 57.92
CA VAL A 74 -12.17 16.97 57.50
C VAL A 74 -11.31 17.84 56.60
N LYS A 75 -11.72 18.00 55.36
CA LYS A 75 -11.05 18.85 54.33
C LYS A 75 -11.37 20.31 54.62
N LEU A 76 -10.33 21.14 54.87
CA LEU A 76 -10.44 22.56 55.14
C LEU A 76 -9.45 23.36 54.27
N ASP A 77 -9.88 24.57 53.92
CA ASP A 77 -9.05 25.52 53.26
C ASP A 77 -8.57 26.62 54.21
N MET A 78 -7.29 26.67 54.46
CA MET A 78 -6.62 27.67 55.29
C MET A 78 -5.98 28.73 54.43
N LEU A 79 -5.69 29.91 55.02
CA LEU A 79 -4.99 31.02 54.41
C LEU A 79 -3.55 31.07 54.94
N HIS A 80 -2.61 31.00 54.01
CA HIS A 80 -1.21 31.28 54.32
C HIS A 80 -1.02 32.80 54.60
N HIS A 81 0.05 33.18 55.29
CA HIS A 81 0.35 34.55 55.66
C HIS A 81 0.39 35.50 54.44
N ASP A 82 0.83 35.07 53.28
CA ASP A 82 0.84 35.86 52.02
C ASP A 82 -0.52 35.86 51.26
N GLY A 83 -1.54 35.23 51.80
CA GLY A 83 -2.90 35.20 51.28
C GLY A 83 -3.23 34.03 50.32
N HIS A 84 -2.27 33.17 49.96
CA HIS A 84 -2.62 32.02 49.17
C HIS A 84 -3.35 30.92 50.02
N LYS A 85 -4.09 30.10 49.32
CA LYS A 85 -4.91 29.03 49.95
C LYS A 85 -4.11 27.75 50.09
N VAL A 86 -4.14 27.17 51.32
CA VAL A 86 -3.58 25.85 51.61
C VAL A 86 -4.73 24.91 52.00
N THR A 87 -4.90 23.86 51.23
CA THR A 87 -5.92 22.84 51.52
C THR A 87 -5.32 21.75 52.43
N VAL A 88 -5.96 21.46 53.52
CA VAL A 88 -5.54 20.47 54.53
C VAL A 88 -6.66 19.48 54.87
N LEU A 89 -6.27 18.27 55.30
CA LEU A 89 -7.12 17.35 56.02
C LEU A 89 -6.88 17.52 57.50
N LEU A 90 -7.93 17.78 58.27
CA LEU A 90 -7.88 17.97 59.72
C LEU A 90 -8.46 16.77 60.46
N ASN A 91 -7.69 16.28 61.43
CA ASN A 91 -8.19 15.39 62.46
C ASN A 91 -8.16 16.17 63.81
N GLY A 92 -9.18 16.04 64.59
CA GLY A 92 -9.25 16.74 65.88
C GLY A 92 -9.80 15.87 66.99
N ASN A 93 -9.26 16.02 68.19
CA ASN A 93 -9.71 15.32 69.37
C ASN A 93 -9.92 16.31 70.52
N LYS A 94 -10.97 16.12 71.30
CA LYS A 94 -11.22 16.82 72.54
C LYS A 94 -10.48 16.16 73.69
N ARG A 95 -9.77 16.95 74.49
CA ARG A 95 -9.04 16.47 75.66
C ARG A 95 -9.24 17.44 76.85
N GLU A 96 -9.24 16.92 78.08
CA GLU A 96 -9.20 17.72 79.27
C GLU A 96 -7.77 17.87 79.76
N GLN A 97 -7.34 19.12 79.98
CA GLN A 97 -6.03 19.43 80.50
C GLN A 97 -6.13 20.48 81.63
N ALA A 98 -5.69 20.13 82.84
CA ALA A 98 -5.74 20.99 84.03
C ALA A 98 -7.12 21.58 84.37
N GLY A 99 -8.17 20.81 84.12
CA GLY A 99 -9.58 21.24 84.38
C GLY A 99 -10.22 22.09 83.25
N ALA A 100 -9.51 22.33 82.18
CA ALA A 100 -9.98 23.05 80.98
C ALA A 100 -10.10 22.09 79.79
N VAL A 101 -11.10 22.29 78.92
CA VAL A 101 -11.30 21.54 77.68
C VAL A 101 -10.42 22.17 76.60
N VAL A 102 -9.55 21.34 75.97
CA VAL A 102 -8.74 21.71 74.82
C VAL A 102 -9.02 20.78 73.65
N HIS A 103 -8.73 21.27 72.45
CA HIS A 103 -8.77 20.47 71.21
C HIS A 103 -7.37 20.29 70.69
N ASP A 104 -6.97 19.03 70.46
CA ASP A 104 -5.76 18.68 69.76
C ASP A 104 -6.09 18.52 68.28
N LEU A 105 -5.45 19.34 67.43
CA LEU A 105 -5.68 19.35 65.99
C LEU A 105 -4.44 18.86 65.26
N ALA A 106 -4.61 17.90 64.37
CA ALA A 106 -3.59 17.41 63.45
C ALA A 106 -3.99 17.68 62.00
N LEU A 107 -3.13 18.34 61.22
CA LEU A 107 -3.38 18.74 59.86
C LEU A 107 -2.39 18.04 58.93
N PHE A 108 -2.90 17.58 57.80
CA PHE A 108 -2.12 16.91 56.75
C PHE A 108 -2.34 17.64 55.43
N GLY A 109 -1.27 17.86 54.66
CA GLY A 109 -1.35 18.48 53.32
C GLY A 109 -2.00 17.55 52.34
N THR A 110 -2.89 18.08 51.51
CA THR A 110 -3.60 17.31 50.46
C THR A 110 -3.07 17.59 49.06
N THR A 111 -2.15 18.52 48.93
CA THR A 111 -1.67 19.05 47.63
C THR A 111 -1.20 17.95 46.66
N ASP A 112 -0.43 16.99 47.15
CA ASP A 112 0.07 15.91 46.30
C ASP A 112 -1.02 14.87 45.96
N ARG A 113 -1.87 14.53 46.90
CA ARG A 113 -2.95 13.58 46.72
C ARG A 113 -3.97 14.10 45.66
N ASP A 114 -4.43 15.34 45.82
CA ASP A 114 -5.36 15.98 44.87
C ASP A 114 -4.77 16.12 43.47
N LYS A 115 -3.46 16.29 43.36
CA LYS A 115 -2.72 16.31 42.09
C LYS A 115 -2.71 14.94 41.43
N TYR A 116 -2.32 13.89 42.18
CA TYR A 116 -2.30 12.51 41.65
C TYR A 116 -3.69 12.03 41.24
N GLU A 117 -4.73 12.34 42.02
CA GLU A 117 -6.11 11.97 41.67
C GLU A 117 -6.57 12.65 40.35
N ARG A 118 -6.21 13.92 40.12
CA ARG A 118 -6.50 14.62 38.85
C ARG A 118 -5.70 14.06 37.69
N GLU A 119 -4.41 13.78 37.89
CA GLU A 119 -3.57 13.18 36.85
C GLU A 119 -4.10 11.79 36.47
N LEU A 120 -4.50 10.97 37.42
CA LEU A 120 -5.08 9.65 37.17
C LEU A 120 -6.41 9.73 36.42
N LEU A 121 -7.28 10.68 36.79
CA LEU A 121 -8.55 10.89 36.08
C LEU A 121 -8.32 11.35 34.65
N ASN A 122 -7.39 12.27 34.43
CA ASN A 122 -7.04 12.75 33.09
C ASN A 122 -6.44 11.64 32.22
N ALA A 123 -5.51 10.84 32.79
CA ALA A 123 -4.93 9.69 32.10
C ALA A 123 -5.99 8.64 31.73
N ARG A 124 -6.94 8.38 32.61
CA ARG A 124 -8.06 7.48 32.34
C ARG A 124 -8.95 8.00 31.19
N ASN A 125 -9.36 9.27 31.26
CA ASN A 125 -10.21 9.87 30.24
C ASN A 125 -9.52 9.86 28.86
N LEU A 126 -8.20 10.13 28.82
CA LEU A 126 -7.42 10.05 27.60
C LEU A 126 -7.37 8.61 27.05
N ALA A 127 -7.13 7.63 27.92
CA ALA A 127 -7.10 6.22 27.53
C ALA A 127 -8.45 5.75 26.98
N GLU A 128 -9.57 6.16 27.60
CA GLU A 128 -10.93 5.84 27.13
C GLU A 128 -11.19 6.48 25.75
N ALA A 129 -10.78 7.74 25.53
CA ALA A 129 -10.93 8.42 24.25
C ALA A 129 -10.11 7.74 23.14
N LEU A 130 -8.85 7.38 23.42
CA LEU A 130 -7.99 6.67 22.47
C LEU A 130 -8.52 5.27 22.13
N LEU A 131 -9.11 4.58 23.11
CA LEU A 131 -9.73 3.28 22.87
C LEU A 131 -10.95 3.41 21.96
N GLN A 132 -11.78 4.43 22.16
CA GLN A 132 -12.93 4.69 21.29
C GLN A 132 -12.50 5.04 19.86
N GLU A 133 -11.47 5.88 19.69
CA GLU A 133 -10.92 6.22 18.38
C GLU A 133 -10.35 4.98 17.68
N LYS A 134 -9.59 4.16 18.43
CA LYS A 134 -9.04 2.90 17.90
C LYS A 134 -10.13 1.96 17.42
N THR A 135 -11.18 1.75 18.23
CA THR A 135 -12.29 0.85 17.84
C THR A 135 -13.05 1.38 16.63
N ALA A 136 -13.25 2.69 16.52
CA ALA A 136 -13.90 3.31 15.36
C ALA A 136 -13.05 3.14 14.08
N THR A 137 -11.73 3.34 14.18
CA THR A 137 -10.82 3.17 13.04
C THR A 137 -10.69 1.71 12.60
N GLU A 138 -10.64 0.76 13.56
CA GLU A 138 -10.63 -0.68 13.25
C GLU A 138 -11.93 -1.11 12.53
N LEU A 139 -13.07 -0.62 12.96
CA LEU A 139 -14.35 -0.91 12.30
C LEU A 139 -14.41 -0.31 10.89
N ALA A 140 -13.92 0.93 10.71
CA ALA A 140 -13.85 1.57 9.39
C ALA A 140 -12.89 0.80 8.45
N LEU A 141 -11.75 0.35 8.96
CA LEU A 141 -10.79 -0.45 8.19
C LEU A 141 -11.40 -1.79 7.76
N GLN A 142 -12.11 -2.49 8.66
CA GLN A 142 -12.78 -3.75 8.31
C GLN A 142 -13.84 -3.56 7.22
N ARG A 143 -14.62 -2.49 7.27
CA ARG A 143 -15.60 -2.17 6.21
C ARG A 143 -14.92 -1.90 4.88
N ALA A 144 -13.87 -1.08 4.87
CA ALA A 144 -13.11 -0.79 3.65
C ALA A 144 -12.46 -2.05 3.04
N GLN A 145 -11.95 -2.95 3.88
CA GLN A 145 -11.41 -4.24 3.43
C GLN A 145 -12.48 -5.14 2.82
N ALA A 146 -13.68 -5.20 3.43
CA ALA A 146 -14.79 -5.99 2.90
C ALA A 146 -15.26 -5.45 1.54
N GLU A 147 -15.43 -4.13 1.42
CA GLU A 147 -15.81 -3.46 0.16
C GLU A 147 -14.76 -3.69 -0.94
N LEU A 148 -13.47 -3.56 -0.60
CA LEU A 148 -12.37 -3.82 -1.53
C LEU A 148 -12.36 -5.28 -1.99
N SER A 149 -12.56 -6.23 -1.08
CA SER A 149 -12.62 -7.66 -1.39
C SER A 149 -13.80 -7.99 -2.32
N GLU A 150 -14.95 -7.41 -2.08
CA GLU A 150 -16.12 -7.58 -2.96
C GLU A 150 -15.88 -6.98 -4.35
N ALA A 151 -15.37 -5.74 -4.42
CA ALA A 151 -15.04 -5.09 -5.69
C ALA A 151 -14.01 -5.89 -6.48
N TYR A 152 -12.98 -6.42 -5.81
CA TYR A 152 -11.97 -7.28 -6.43
C TYR A 152 -12.58 -8.58 -6.98
N ALA A 153 -13.45 -9.24 -6.22
CA ALA A 153 -14.13 -10.46 -6.67
C ALA A 153 -15.06 -10.22 -7.86
N ILE A 154 -15.73 -9.06 -7.92
CA ILE A 154 -16.55 -8.66 -9.07
C ILE A 154 -15.66 -8.40 -10.30
N ALA A 155 -14.56 -7.66 -10.13
CA ALA A 155 -13.62 -7.36 -11.21
C ALA A 155 -13.01 -8.64 -11.79
N GLN A 156 -12.61 -9.58 -10.93
CA GLN A 156 -12.05 -10.87 -11.33
C GLN A 156 -13.07 -11.72 -12.11
N ARG A 157 -14.32 -11.78 -11.64
CA ARG A 157 -15.39 -12.50 -12.38
C ARG A 157 -15.66 -11.90 -13.75
N ARG A 158 -15.66 -10.57 -13.87
CA ARG A 158 -15.83 -9.88 -15.17
C ARG A 158 -14.66 -10.15 -16.11
N ALA A 159 -13.42 -10.16 -15.59
CA ALA A 159 -12.24 -10.47 -16.38
C ALA A 159 -12.30 -11.92 -16.91
N LEU A 160 -12.60 -12.89 -16.05
CA LEU A 160 -12.74 -14.29 -16.44
C LEU A 160 -13.87 -14.52 -17.47
N PHE A 161 -15.02 -13.86 -17.29
CA PHE A 161 -16.12 -13.93 -18.23
C PHE A 161 -15.74 -13.36 -19.60
N ALA A 162 -15.05 -12.21 -19.63
CA ALA A 162 -14.58 -11.61 -20.87
C ALA A 162 -13.61 -12.54 -21.62
N GLU A 163 -12.70 -13.21 -20.89
CA GLU A 163 -11.78 -14.20 -21.45
C GLU A 163 -12.53 -15.38 -22.08
N GLN A 164 -13.46 -15.98 -21.34
CA GLN A 164 -14.27 -17.10 -21.86
C GLN A 164 -15.06 -16.70 -23.10
N MET A 165 -15.63 -15.49 -23.13
CA MET A 165 -16.33 -14.97 -24.30
C MET A 165 -15.41 -14.81 -25.50
N VAL A 166 -14.20 -14.26 -25.30
CA VAL A 166 -13.21 -14.11 -26.36
C VAL A 166 -12.78 -15.48 -26.89
N ALA A 167 -12.57 -16.48 -26.04
CA ALA A 167 -12.23 -17.84 -26.46
C ALA A 167 -13.33 -18.49 -27.31
N ILE A 168 -14.59 -18.39 -26.89
CA ILE A 168 -15.74 -18.93 -27.61
C ILE A 168 -15.89 -18.24 -28.99
N VAL A 169 -15.93 -16.91 -28.99
CA VAL A 169 -16.07 -16.10 -30.22
C VAL A 169 -14.91 -16.37 -31.19
N SER A 170 -13.69 -16.51 -30.67
CA SER A 170 -12.50 -16.80 -31.48
C SER A 170 -12.60 -18.18 -32.17
N HIS A 171 -13.04 -19.21 -31.43
CA HIS A 171 -13.27 -20.53 -32.00
C HIS A 171 -14.36 -20.46 -33.12
N ASP A 172 -15.47 -19.80 -32.84
CA ASP A 172 -16.60 -19.69 -33.75
C ASP A 172 -16.32 -18.84 -35.00
N LEU A 173 -15.40 -17.87 -34.89
CA LEU A 173 -14.89 -17.10 -36.03
C LEU A 173 -13.82 -17.84 -36.84
N LYS A 174 -12.98 -18.66 -36.21
CA LYS A 174 -11.94 -19.44 -36.88
C LYS A 174 -12.56 -20.44 -37.89
N ASN A 175 -13.68 -21.05 -37.57
CA ASN A 175 -14.33 -22.06 -38.38
C ASN A 175 -14.82 -21.52 -39.76
N PRO A 176 -15.64 -20.44 -39.83
CA PRO A 176 -16.05 -19.87 -41.11
C PRO A 176 -14.89 -19.28 -41.94
N LEU A 177 -13.88 -18.70 -41.27
CA LEU A 177 -12.70 -18.21 -41.97
C LEU A 177 -11.88 -19.35 -42.58
N THR A 178 -11.78 -20.49 -41.88
CA THR A 178 -11.15 -21.71 -42.43
C THR A 178 -11.93 -22.20 -43.65
N ALA A 179 -13.26 -22.24 -43.58
CA ALA A 179 -14.10 -22.62 -44.72
C ALA A 179 -13.93 -21.67 -45.93
N ILE A 180 -13.90 -20.34 -45.70
CA ILE A 180 -13.65 -19.32 -46.74
C ILE A 180 -12.29 -19.54 -47.38
N ARG A 181 -11.23 -19.77 -46.60
CA ARG A 181 -9.88 -20.05 -47.10
C ARG A 181 -9.85 -21.31 -47.93
N MET A 182 -10.42 -22.44 -47.44
CA MET A 182 -10.47 -23.69 -48.18
C MET A 182 -11.22 -23.55 -49.50
N ALA A 183 -12.34 -22.82 -49.49
CA ALA A 183 -13.11 -22.52 -50.73
C ALA A 183 -12.30 -21.67 -51.70
N SER A 184 -11.60 -20.65 -51.23
CA SER A 184 -10.71 -19.81 -52.01
C SER A 184 -9.56 -20.63 -52.64
N ASP A 185 -8.90 -21.49 -51.85
CA ASP A 185 -7.81 -22.34 -52.29
C ASP A 185 -8.29 -23.38 -53.33
N PHE A 186 -9.47 -23.96 -53.10
CA PHE A 186 -10.07 -24.88 -54.05
C PHE A 186 -10.39 -24.19 -55.41
N LEU A 187 -10.98 -23.01 -55.33
CA LEU A 187 -11.26 -22.20 -56.53
C LEU A 187 -9.99 -21.75 -57.25
N HIS A 188 -8.90 -21.58 -56.54
CA HIS A 188 -7.58 -21.19 -57.13
C HIS A 188 -6.97 -22.28 -58.02
N ARG A 189 -7.31 -23.57 -57.80
CA ARG A 189 -6.80 -24.72 -58.56
C ARG A 189 -7.39 -24.90 -59.95
N GLY A 190 -8.50 -24.21 -60.26
CA GLY A 190 -9.16 -24.29 -61.58
C GLY A 190 -8.59 -23.26 -62.56
N GLU A 191 -8.95 -23.42 -63.85
CA GLU A 191 -8.69 -22.39 -64.86
C GLU A 191 -9.45 -21.10 -64.51
N ARG A 192 -8.71 -20.01 -64.37
CA ARG A 192 -9.27 -18.70 -63.93
C ARG A 192 -8.63 -17.58 -64.74
N THR A 193 -9.41 -16.53 -64.94
CA THR A 193 -8.88 -15.26 -65.47
C THR A 193 -7.93 -14.61 -64.49
N ALA A 194 -7.03 -13.75 -64.99
CA ALA A 194 -6.10 -13.01 -64.10
C ALA A 194 -6.81 -12.23 -63.01
N LYS A 195 -8.00 -11.65 -63.28
CA LYS A 195 -8.82 -10.90 -62.35
C LYS A 195 -9.42 -11.79 -61.26
N GLU A 196 -9.91 -12.99 -61.61
CA GLU A 196 -10.43 -13.94 -60.63
C GLU A 196 -9.32 -14.46 -59.70
N ARG A 197 -8.14 -14.78 -60.21
CA ARG A 197 -6.98 -15.17 -59.40
C ARG A 197 -6.59 -14.08 -58.42
N GLN A 198 -6.60 -12.82 -58.88
CA GLN A 198 -6.33 -11.69 -57.99
C GLN A 198 -7.37 -11.55 -56.89
N LEU A 199 -8.67 -11.68 -57.20
CA LEU A 199 -9.74 -11.60 -56.19
C LEU A 199 -9.66 -12.74 -55.17
N LEU A 200 -9.42 -13.96 -55.62
CA LEU A 200 -9.24 -15.12 -54.73
C LEU A 200 -8.02 -14.96 -53.84
N GLY A 201 -6.93 -14.42 -54.38
CA GLY A 201 -5.75 -14.06 -53.56
C GLY A 201 -6.08 -13.05 -52.48
N HIS A 202 -6.88 -12.01 -52.79
CA HIS A 202 -7.31 -11.03 -51.77
C HIS A 202 -8.22 -11.66 -50.70
N ILE A 203 -9.11 -12.62 -51.07
CA ILE A 203 -9.95 -13.34 -50.13
C ILE A 203 -9.09 -14.20 -49.17
N GLY A 204 -8.15 -14.98 -49.75
CA GLY A 204 -7.20 -15.79 -48.98
C GLY A 204 -6.40 -14.97 -47.97
N GLN A 205 -5.74 -13.89 -48.42
CA GLN A 205 -4.97 -12.99 -47.58
C GLN A 205 -5.84 -12.33 -46.49
N SER A 206 -7.06 -11.93 -46.80
CA SER A 206 -7.98 -11.36 -45.80
C SER A 206 -8.41 -12.37 -44.73
N SER A 207 -8.67 -13.62 -45.15
CA SER A 207 -9.00 -14.72 -44.24
C SER A 207 -7.82 -15.05 -43.29
N GLU A 208 -6.60 -15.18 -43.82
CA GLU A 208 -5.39 -15.41 -43.01
C GLU A 208 -5.13 -14.28 -42.04
N ARG A 209 -5.32 -13.03 -42.48
CA ARG A 209 -5.17 -11.87 -41.63
C ARG A 209 -6.20 -11.90 -40.47
N ALA A 210 -7.45 -12.23 -40.75
CA ALA A 210 -8.48 -12.35 -39.74
C ALA A 210 -8.14 -13.48 -38.71
N GLN A 211 -7.67 -14.63 -39.20
CA GLN A 211 -7.22 -15.74 -38.33
C GLN A 211 -6.08 -15.34 -37.41
N ARG A 212 -5.08 -14.61 -37.91
CA ARG A 212 -3.96 -14.07 -37.09
C ARG A 212 -4.47 -13.09 -36.03
N MET A 213 -5.34 -12.14 -36.39
CA MET A 213 -5.93 -11.22 -35.42
C MET A 213 -6.69 -11.92 -34.29
N ILE A 214 -7.41 -13.00 -34.60
CA ILE A 214 -8.13 -13.81 -33.61
C ILE A 214 -7.12 -14.54 -32.69
N ALA A 215 -6.05 -15.11 -33.22
CA ALA A 215 -5.00 -15.76 -32.45
C ALA A 215 -4.32 -14.76 -31.50
N ASP A 216 -3.95 -13.58 -32.01
CA ASP A 216 -3.36 -12.51 -31.19
C ASP A 216 -4.28 -12.03 -30.07
N LEU A 217 -5.60 -11.96 -30.32
CA LEU A 217 -6.58 -11.58 -29.31
C LEU A 217 -6.71 -12.66 -28.21
N LEU A 218 -6.63 -13.93 -28.58
CA LEU A 218 -6.64 -15.06 -27.63
C LEU A 218 -5.38 -15.03 -26.75
N ASP A 219 -4.19 -14.91 -27.36
CA ASP A 219 -2.93 -14.84 -26.63
C ASP A 219 -2.91 -13.63 -25.67
N PHE A 220 -3.42 -12.47 -26.12
CA PHE A 220 -3.57 -11.27 -25.30
C PHE A 220 -4.46 -11.50 -24.07
N THR A 221 -5.62 -12.14 -24.27
CA THR A 221 -6.57 -12.37 -23.17
C THR A 221 -6.01 -13.37 -22.16
N GLN A 222 -5.36 -14.45 -22.60
CA GLN A 222 -4.70 -15.44 -21.73
C GLN A 222 -3.57 -14.82 -20.92
N ALA A 223 -2.73 -13.99 -21.55
CA ALA A 223 -1.65 -13.29 -20.86
C ALA A 223 -2.15 -12.36 -19.76
N ARG A 224 -3.28 -11.68 -19.97
CA ARG A 224 -3.80 -10.65 -19.05
C ARG A 224 -4.53 -11.22 -17.81
N VAL A 225 -5.12 -12.40 -17.90
CA VAL A 225 -5.89 -13.01 -16.80
C VAL A 225 -4.98 -13.79 -15.83
N GLY A 226 -3.66 -13.78 -16.07
CA GLY A 226 -2.68 -14.37 -15.15
C GLY A 226 -2.49 -15.88 -15.29
N GLN A 227 -3.15 -16.52 -16.25
CA GLN A 227 -2.89 -17.94 -16.58
C GLN A 227 -1.62 -18.13 -17.41
N GLY A 228 -1.07 -17.03 -17.98
CA GLY A 228 0.05 -17.05 -18.90
C GLY A 228 -0.28 -17.72 -20.24
N ILE A 229 0.51 -17.43 -21.26
CA ILE A 229 0.39 -18.13 -22.55
C ILE A 229 0.90 -19.55 -22.37
N SER A 230 0.11 -20.57 -22.75
CA SER A 230 0.54 -21.95 -22.70
C SER A 230 1.64 -22.23 -23.73
N ILE A 231 2.72 -22.88 -23.32
CA ILE A 231 3.84 -23.32 -24.19
C ILE A 231 4.05 -24.82 -24.07
N LYS A 232 4.51 -25.42 -25.17
CA LYS A 232 4.92 -26.83 -25.26
C LYS A 232 6.41 -26.89 -25.57
N ALA A 233 7.21 -26.55 -24.54
CA ALA A 233 8.66 -26.56 -24.70
C ALA A 233 9.19 -27.98 -24.93
N ALA A 234 10.02 -28.15 -25.95
CA ALA A 234 10.69 -29.39 -26.29
C ALA A 234 12.13 -29.08 -26.76
N PRO A 235 13.06 -30.05 -26.64
CA PRO A 235 14.38 -29.88 -27.23
C PRO A 235 14.28 -29.68 -28.75
N LEU A 236 14.92 -28.62 -29.27
CA LEU A 236 14.92 -28.30 -30.68
C LEU A 236 16.22 -27.62 -31.09
N ASP A 237 16.59 -27.78 -32.37
CA ASP A 237 17.62 -26.93 -33.00
C ASP A 237 17.02 -25.57 -33.37
N LEU A 238 17.42 -24.53 -32.64
CA LEU A 238 16.90 -23.18 -32.83
C LEU A 238 17.22 -22.66 -34.23
N HIS A 239 18.42 -22.97 -34.75
CA HIS A 239 18.83 -22.47 -36.06
C HIS A 239 17.99 -23.07 -37.19
N ASP A 240 17.64 -24.37 -37.10
CA ASP A 240 16.78 -25.05 -38.04
C ASP A 240 15.35 -24.53 -37.99
N VAL A 241 14.77 -24.31 -36.79
CA VAL A 241 13.45 -23.70 -36.62
C VAL A 241 13.39 -22.30 -37.24
N ILE A 242 14.41 -21.47 -36.98
CA ILE A 242 14.45 -20.12 -37.55
C ILE A 242 14.68 -20.15 -39.07
N HIS A 243 15.52 -21.06 -39.55
CA HIS A 243 15.75 -21.21 -41.01
C HIS A 243 14.42 -21.51 -41.73
N ARG A 244 13.68 -22.51 -41.28
CA ARG A 244 12.37 -22.88 -41.83
C ARG A 244 11.36 -21.72 -41.74
N THR A 245 11.32 -21.04 -40.61
CA THR A 245 10.45 -19.86 -40.42
C THR A 245 10.79 -18.74 -41.41
N VAL A 246 12.07 -18.47 -41.62
CA VAL A 246 12.53 -17.43 -42.58
C VAL A 246 12.18 -17.82 -44.02
N ASP A 247 12.26 -19.11 -44.40
CA ASP A 247 11.86 -19.57 -45.72
C ASP A 247 10.36 -19.40 -45.98
N GLU A 248 9.52 -19.70 -44.99
CA GLU A 248 8.09 -19.43 -45.07
C GLU A 248 7.80 -17.91 -45.19
N LEU A 249 8.49 -17.09 -44.40
CA LEU A 249 8.31 -15.64 -44.43
C LEU A 249 8.81 -15.00 -45.76
N ARG A 250 9.80 -15.57 -46.44
CA ARG A 250 10.21 -15.15 -47.80
C ARG A 250 9.07 -15.30 -48.82
N VAL A 251 8.26 -16.36 -48.67
CA VAL A 251 7.09 -16.57 -49.54
C VAL A 251 5.97 -15.57 -49.15
N ALA A 252 5.80 -15.31 -47.85
CA ALA A 252 4.76 -14.38 -47.37
C ALA A 252 5.08 -12.90 -47.69
N PHE A 253 6.37 -12.53 -47.71
CA PHE A 253 6.84 -11.17 -47.98
C PHE A 253 7.82 -11.10 -49.17
N PRO A 254 7.34 -11.34 -50.41
CA PRO A 254 8.23 -11.46 -51.59
C PRO A 254 8.95 -10.17 -51.96
N LYS A 255 8.52 -9.02 -51.43
CA LYS A 255 9.19 -7.71 -51.63
C LYS A 255 10.31 -7.44 -50.64
N ALA A 256 10.42 -8.22 -49.55
CA ALA A 256 11.44 -8.05 -48.54
C ALA A 256 12.61 -9.02 -48.74
N THR A 257 13.85 -8.54 -48.62
CA THR A 257 15.02 -9.41 -48.61
C THR A 257 15.29 -9.87 -47.19
N LEU A 258 15.01 -11.16 -46.86
CA LEU A 258 15.27 -11.75 -45.56
C LEU A 258 16.58 -12.54 -45.55
N LYS A 259 17.46 -12.26 -44.56
CA LYS A 259 18.73 -12.98 -44.37
C LYS A 259 18.74 -13.59 -42.96
N HIS A 260 19.17 -14.87 -42.88
CA HIS A 260 19.38 -15.54 -41.60
C HIS A 260 20.86 -15.80 -41.37
N HIS A 261 21.33 -15.48 -40.17
CA HIS A 261 22.70 -15.74 -39.71
C HIS A 261 22.62 -16.57 -38.40
N ALA A 262 23.18 -17.77 -38.44
CA ALA A 262 23.30 -18.65 -37.28
C ALA A 262 24.68 -18.46 -36.65
N GLN A 263 24.74 -18.37 -35.33
CA GLN A 263 25.96 -18.21 -34.54
C GLN A 263 25.92 -19.20 -33.34
N GLY A 264 27.03 -19.90 -33.15
CA GLY A 264 27.13 -20.94 -32.12
C GLY A 264 26.47 -22.27 -32.54
N ALA A 265 26.30 -23.19 -31.60
CA ALA A 265 25.65 -24.46 -31.81
C ALA A 265 25.10 -25.03 -30.47
N GLY A 266 24.05 -25.80 -30.54
CA GLY A 266 23.46 -26.48 -29.40
C GLY A 266 21.94 -26.63 -29.54
N ASP A 267 21.35 -27.33 -28.59
CA ASP A 267 19.91 -27.50 -28.50
C ASP A 267 19.33 -26.48 -27.51
N ALA A 268 18.12 -26.04 -27.79
CA ALA A 268 17.35 -25.19 -26.90
C ALA A 268 16.03 -25.88 -26.52
N CYS A 269 15.57 -25.72 -25.29
CA CYS A 269 14.27 -26.22 -24.85
C CYS A 269 13.20 -25.14 -25.00
N LEU A 270 12.56 -25.05 -26.16
CA LEU A 270 11.61 -24.01 -26.54
C LEU A 270 10.37 -24.62 -27.24
N ASP A 271 9.33 -23.80 -27.39
CA ASP A 271 8.16 -24.12 -28.21
C ASP A 271 8.38 -23.58 -29.64
N ALA A 272 8.51 -24.49 -30.62
CA ALA A 272 8.79 -24.14 -32.01
C ALA A 272 7.71 -23.23 -32.62
N ASP A 273 6.44 -23.47 -32.34
CA ASP A 273 5.31 -22.67 -32.86
C ASP A 273 5.34 -21.24 -32.29
N ARG A 274 5.73 -21.12 -31.02
CA ARG A 274 5.87 -19.81 -30.36
C ARG A 274 7.08 -19.04 -30.81
N VAL A 275 8.22 -19.73 -31.09
CA VAL A 275 9.39 -19.12 -31.73
C VAL A 275 9.04 -18.63 -33.13
N HIS A 276 8.32 -19.42 -33.94
CA HIS A 276 7.80 -19.01 -35.25
C HIS A 276 6.93 -17.74 -35.12
N GLN A 277 6.01 -17.70 -34.14
CA GLN A 277 5.14 -16.54 -33.90
C GLN A 277 5.93 -15.28 -33.52
N ILE A 278 6.97 -15.39 -32.66
CA ILE A 278 7.85 -14.28 -32.28
C ILE A 278 8.51 -13.70 -33.53
N ILE A 279 9.15 -14.56 -34.35
CA ILE A 279 9.88 -14.13 -35.54
C ILE A 279 8.90 -13.52 -36.56
N GLY A 280 7.74 -14.15 -36.77
CA GLY A 280 6.70 -13.65 -37.66
C GLY A 280 6.23 -12.24 -37.28
N ASN A 281 6.01 -11.98 -35.99
CA ASN A 281 5.63 -10.66 -35.50
C ASN A 281 6.73 -9.60 -35.67
N LEU A 282 7.99 -9.96 -35.38
CA LEU A 282 9.13 -9.05 -35.53
C LEU A 282 9.42 -8.74 -37.00
N VAL A 283 9.38 -9.75 -37.90
CA VAL A 283 9.57 -9.56 -39.34
C VAL A 283 8.42 -8.76 -39.96
N ALA A 284 7.16 -9.04 -39.58
CA ALA A 284 6.00 -8.26 -40.02
C ALA A 284 6.13 -6.77 -39.62
N ASN A 285 6.61 -6.50 -38.40
CA ASN A 285 6.91 -5.16 -37.92
C ASN A 285 8.02 -4.51 -38.76
N SER A 286 9.12 -5.24 -39.05
CA SER A 286 10.22 -4.77 -39.88
C SER A 286 9.77 -4.48 -41.32
N VAL A 287 8.86 -5.26 -41.88
CA VAL A 287 8.27 -5.02 -43.21
C VAL A 287 7.37 -3.78 -43.23
N ALA A 288 6.64 -3.56 -42.15
CA ALA A 288 5.66 -2.46 -42.04
C ALA A 288 6.34 -1.09 -41.87
N TYR A 289 7.47 -1.04 -41.13
CA TYR A 289 8.11 0.21 -40.70
C TYR A 289 9.55 0.34 -41.17
N GLY A 290 10.13 -0.69 -41.77
CA GLY A 290 11.49 -0.70 -42.26
C GLY A 290 11.63 -0.22 -43.71
N ASP A 291 12.89 0.00 -44.10
CA ASP A 291 13.29 0.29 -45.49
C ASP A 291 13.45 -1.05 -46.24
N LEU A 292 12.49 -1.40 -47.09
CA LEU A 292 12.52 -2.62 -47.90
C LEU A 292 13.58 -2.67 -48.98
N GLN A 293 14.28 -1.55 -49.27
CA GLN A 293 15.45 -1.53 -50.19
C GLN A 293 16.69 -2.18 -49.52
N ARG A 294 16.67 -2.35 -48.21
CA ARG A 294 17.74 -2.94 -47.43
C ARG A 294 17.29 -4.28 -46.82
N PRO A 295 18.21 -5.23 -46.61
CA PRO A 295 17.83 -6.52 -46.05
C PRO A 295 17.36 -6.42 -44.59
N ILE A 296 16.35 -7.21 -44.25
CA ILE A 296 15.99 -7.52 -42.87
C ILE A 296 16.82 -8.73 -42.47
N THR A 297 17.60 -8.58 -41.38
CA THR A 297 18.54 -9.60 -40.92
C THR A 297 18.01 -10.25 -39.64
N ILE A 298 17.87 -11.58 -39.65
CA ILE A 298 17.51 -12.40 -38.51
C ILE A 298 18.78 -13.10 -38.04
N THR A 299 19.16 -12.94 -36.77
CA THR A 299 20.32 -13.61 -36.18
C THR A 299 19.86 -14.54 -35.08
N SER A 300 20.26 -15.82 -35.12
CA SER A 300 20.09 -16.75 -34.03
C SER A 300 21.43 -17.04 -33.39
N GLN A 301 21.51 -16.91 -32.08
CA GLN A 301 22.71 -17.16 -31.29
C GLN A 301 22.47 -18.19 -30.20
N LEU A 302 23.34 -19.22 -30.19
CA LEU A 302 23.39 -20.23 -29.16
C LEU A 302 24.83 -20.30 -28.63
N ASP A 303 25.05 -19.86 -27.37
CA ASP A 303 26.37 -19.88 -26.74
C ASP A 303 26.24 -20.12 -25.24
N ASN A 304 26.90 -21.17 -24.71
CA ASN A 304 27.07 -21.46 -23.28
C ASN A 304 25.83 -21.26 -22.42
N GLY A 305 24.64 -21.65 -22.90
CA GLY A 305 23.36 -21.50 -22.19
C GLY A 305 22.63 -20.19 -22.51
N ALA A 306 23.18 -19.30 -23.29
CA ALA A 306 22.47 -18.15 -23.85
C ALA A 306 21.77 -18.54 -25.15
N CYS A 307 20.47 -18.30 -25.24
CA CYS A 307 19.66 -18.52 -26.41
C CYS A 307 19.01 -17.18 -26.79
N GLU A 308 19.39 -16.64 -27.95
CA GLU A 308 19.00 -15.29 -28.35
C GLU A 308 18.62 -15.26 -29.85
N VAL A 309 17.56 -14.49 -30.14
CA VAL A 309 17.12 -14.20 -31.50
C VAL A 309 17.02 -12.70 -31.70
N ALA A 310 17.69 -12.16 -32.69
CA ALA A 310 17.63 -10.76 -33.04
C ALA A 310 17.06 -10.57 -34.45
N VAL A 311 16.17 -9.58 -34.60
CA VAL A 311 15.65 -9.15 -35.91
C VAL A 311 16.01 -7.69 -36.09
N HIS A 312 16.77 -7.43 -37.17
CA HIS A 312 17.30 -6.12 -37.51
C HIS A 312 16.73 -5.62 -38.83
N ASN A 313 16.33 -4.36 -38.84
CA ASN A 313 15.95 -3.64 -40.07
C ASN A 313 16.46 -2.21 -40.06
N TYR A 314 16.66 -1.66 -41.25
CA TYR A 314 16.88 -0.23 -41.46
C TYR A 314 15.53 0.49 -41.60
N GLY A 315 15.45 1.77 -41.23
CA GLY A 315 14.22 2.56 -41.35
C GLY A 315 14.25 3.79 -40.46
N ALA A 316 13.09 4.40 -40.25
CA ALA A 316 12.96 5.54 -39.37
C ALA A 316 13.27 5.16 -37.90
N VAL A 317 13.92 6.08 -37.19
CA VAL A 317 14.24 5.90 -35.77
C VAL A 317 12.94 5.91 -34.94
N ILE A 318 12.82 4.96 -34.03
CA ILE A 318 11.71 4.94 -33.06
C ILE A 318 11.95 6.05 -32.03
N PRO A 319 11.04 7.01 -31.86
CA PRO A 319 11.18 8.06 -30.85
C PRO A 319 11.34 7.48 -29.41
N GLU A 320 12.17 8.11 -28.60
CA GLU A 320 12.48 7.64 -27.23
C GLU A 320 11.21 7.51 -26.37
N ALA A 321 10.27 8.46 -26.50
CA ALA A 321 8.99 8.39 -25.82
C ALA A 321 8.17 7.16 -26.19
N LEU A 322 8.32 6.64 -27.44
CA LEU A 322 7.62 5.44 -27.89
C LEU A 322 8.35 4.17 -27.44
N LEU A 323 9.68 4.18 -27.34
CA LEU A 323 10.45 3.03 -26.86
C LEU A 323 10.00 2.55 -25.47
N ALA A 324 9.65 3.48 -24.58
CA ALA A 324 9.19 3.16 -23.22
C ALA A 324 7.89 2.37 -23.18
N VAL A 325 7.01 2.54 -24.17
CA VAL A 325 5.66 1.94 -24.21
C VAL A 325 5.46 0.98 -25.39
N LEU A 326 6.52 0.69 -26.14
CA LEU A 326 6.44 -0.05 -27.41
C LEU A 326 5.88 -1.47 -27.26
N PHE A 327 6.12 -2.08 -26.11
CA PHE A 327 5.62 -3.42 -25.75
C PHE A 327 4.30 -3.41 -24.97
N GLU A 328 3.70 -2.23 -24.74
CA GLU A 328 2.36 -2.16 -24.14
C GLU A 328 1.28 -2.48 -25.20
N PRO A 329 0.16 -3.10 -24.80
CA PRO A 329 -0.89 -3.49 -25.74
C PRO A 329 -1.52 -2.27 -26.41
N MET A 330 -1.91 -2.42 -27.69
CA MET A 330 -2.55 -1.40 -28.51
C MET A 330 -1.70 -0.15 -28.78
N THR A 331 -0.39 -0.21 -28.51
CA THR A 331 0.55 0.87 -28.85
C THR A 331 0.76 0.93 -30.36
N ARG A 332 0.61 2.12 -30.94
CA ARG A 332 0.79 2.39 -32.37
C ARG A 332 1.73 3.56 -32.58
N GLY A 333 2.57 3.50 -33.61
CA GLY A 333 3.31 4.67 -34.08
C GLY A 333 2.34 5.70 -34.70
N THR A 334 2.75 6.97 -34.68
CA THR A 334 1.92 8.14 -35.07
C THR A 334 1.69 8.27 -36.59
N ASP A 335 2.27 7.42 -37.41
CA ASP A 335 2.13 7.50 -38.88
C ASP A 335 0.77 6.93 -39.36
N GLN A 336 -0.14 7.83 -39.71
CA GLN A 336 -1.47 7.55 -40.28
C GLN A 336 -1.48 7.03 -41.73
N GLY A 337 -0.30 6.77 -42.31
CA GLY A 337 -0.16 6.53 -43.78
C GLY A 337 0.01 5.08 -44.21
N SER A 338 0.23 4.13 -43.32
CA SER A 338 0.42 2.73 -43.72
C SER A 338 -0.91 1.97 -43.75
N ASP A 339 -1.23 1.34 -44.88
CA ASP A 339 -2.36 0.40 -45.06
C ASP A 339 -2.31 -0.83 -44.14
N VAL A 340 -1.34 -0.93 -43.26
CA VAL A 340 -1.13 -2.02 -42.32
C VAL A 340 -1.97 -1.77 -41.06
N ARG A 341 -3.24 -2.16 -41.15
CA ARG A 341 -4.18 -2.17 -40.00
C ARG A 341 -3.84 -3.31 -39.04
N SER A 342 -2.75 -3.17 -38.27
CA SER A 342 -2.45 -4.08 -37.14
C SER A 342 -3.16 -3.59 -35.87
N VAL A 343 -3.58 -4.53 -34.99
CA VAL A 343 -4.27 -4.21 -33.72
C VAL A 343 -3.32 -3.61 -32.69
N GLY A 344 -2.00 -3.63 -32.94
CA GLY A 344 -0.97 -3.19 -31.99
C GLY A 344 -0.73 -4.20 -30.85
N LEU A 345 -0.95 -5.48 -31.11
CA LEU A 345 -0.74 -6.58 -30.13
C LEU A 345 0.56 -7.36 -30.39
N GLY A 346 1.14 -7.30 -31.60
CA GLY A 346 2.26 -8.15 -32.00
C GLY A 346 3.50 -8.05 -31.11
N LEU A 347 3.95 -6.84 -30.77
CA LEU A 347 5.12 -6.64 -29.90
C LEU A 347 4.81 -6.98 -28.42
N TYR A 348 3.59 -6.73 -27.97
CA TYR A 348 3.12 -7.19 -26.65
C TYR A 348 3.19 -8.71 -26.55
N ILE A 349 2.68 -9.43 -27.58
CA ILE A 349 2.73 -10.90 -27.62
C ILE A 349 4.16 -11.41 -27.65
N VAL A 350 5.07 -10.76 -28.40
CA VAL A 350 6.51 -11.10 -28.40
C VAL A 350 7.07 -11.04 -26.98
N ARG A 351 6.78 -9.97 -26.23
CA ARG A 351 7.25 -9.82 -24.84
C ARG A 351 6.66 -10.91 -23.92
N GLU A 352 5.38 -11.18 -24.03
CA GLU A 352 4.74 -12.21 -23.18
C GLU A 352 5.26 -13.62 -23.53
N LEU A 353 5.47 -13.93 -24.81
CA LEU A 353 6.08 -15.19 -25.25
C LEU A 353 7.54 -15.32 -24.77
N ALA A 354 8.32 -14.25 -24.78
CA ALA A 354 9.67 -14.26 -24.21
C ALA A 354 9.64 -14.56 -22.71
N LYS A 355 8.74 -13.91 -21.95
CA LYS A 355 8.58 -14.13 -20.51
C LYS A 355 8.20 -15.58 -20.15
N VAL A 356 7.27 -16.20 -20.86
CA VAL A 356 6.88 -17.60 -20.58
C VAL A 356 7.99 -18.60 -20.90
N HIS A 357 8.95 -18.22 -21.76
CA HIS A 357 10.20 -18.96 -21.97
C HIS A 357 11.33 -18.55 -21.01
N GLY A 358 11.00 -17.80 -19.93
CA GLY A 358 11.95 -17.39 -18.89
C GLY A 358 12.89 -16.26 -19.32
N GLY A 359 12.62 -15.60 -20.46
CA GLY A 359 13.43 -14.54 -21.04
C GLY A 359 12.78 -13.16 -21.06
N ASP A 360 13.30 -12.30 -21.91
CA ASP A 360 12.79 -10.94 -22.13
C ASP A 360 13.13 -10.46 -23.55
N VAL A 361 12.54 -9.30 -23.94
CA VAL A 361 12.77 -8.65 -25.22
C VAL A 361 13.34 -7.25 -25.03
N ALA A 362 14.35 -6.91 -25.81
CA ALA A 362 14.94 -5.59 -25.84
C ALA A 362 14.84 -4.98 -27.24
N VAL A 363 14.88 -3.64 -27.33
CA VAL A 363 14.92 -2.90 -28.60
C VAL A 363 16.01 -1.85 -28.55
N ARG A 364 16.72 -1.69 -29.66
CA ARG A 364 17.63 -0.58 -29.92
C ARG A 364 17.25 0.03 -31.25
N SER A 365 17.17 1.37 -31.33
CA SER A 365 16.84 2.09 -32.55
C SER A 365 17.68 3.35 -32.62
N CYS A 366 18.47 3.49 -33.72
CA CYS A 366 19.26 4.70 -34.01
C CYS A 366 19.30 4.99 -35.49
N ALA A 367 19.65 6.21 -35.84
CA ALA A 367 19.64 6.68 -37.23
C ALA A 367 20.71 6.00 -38.13
N THR A 368 21.83 5.61 -37.57
CA THR A 368 22.95 5.01 -38.31
C THR A 368 22.79 3.51 -38.52
N ASP A 369 22.36 2.81 -37.48
CA ASP A 369 22.35 1.34 -37.43
C ASP A 369 20.94 0.73 -37.57
N GLY A 370 19.90 1.59 -37.69
CA GLY A 370 18.50 1.11 -37.79
C GLY A 370 17.93 0.63 -36.48
N THR A 371 16.99 -0.32 -36.54
CA THR A 371 16.30 -0.87 -35.40
C THR A 371 16.57 -2.37 -35.24
N THR A 372 16.91 -2.80 -34.03
CA THR A 372 17.11 -4.21 -33.66
C THR A 372 16.24 -4.58 -32.49
N PHE A 373 15.41 -5.57 -32.68
CA PHE A 373 14.68 -6.26 -31.58
C PHE A 373 15.44 -7.53 -31.22
N THR A 374 15.73 -7.72 -29.95
CA THR A 374 16.46 -8.87 -29.42
C THR A 374 15.63 -9.59 -28.38
N VAL A 375 15.31 -10.85 -28.63
CA VAL A 375 14.61 -11.74 -27.70
C VAL A 375 15.61 -12.71 -27.10
N LYS A 376 15.68 -12.74 -25.78
CA LYS A 376 16.49 -13.67 -25.01
C LYS A 376 15.57 -14.75 -24.43
N PHE A 377 16.02 -15.99 -24.46
CA PHE A 377 15.35 -17.12 -23.85
C PHE A 377 16.24 -17.71 -22.78
N GLN A 378 15.64 -18.23 -21.72
CA GLN A 378 16.38 -19.01 -20.74
C GLN A 378 16.47 -20.45 -21.26
N ASN A 379 17.68 -20.87 -21.64
CA ASN A 379 17.91 -22.27 -21.97
C ASN A 379 17.97 -23.08 -20.66
N ARG A 380 16.98 -23.93 -20.44
CA ARG A 380 16.88 -24.82 -19.25
C ARG A 380 17.30 -26.20 -19.60
#